data_cfeeadcbd42efe41b16a359279ebca9d
#
_entry.id   cfeeadcbd42efe41b16a359279ebca9d
#
_cell.length_a   1.000
_cell.length_b   1.000
_cell.length_c   1.000
_cell.angle_alpha   90.00
_cell.angle_beta   90.00
_cell.angle_gamma   90.00
#
_symmetry.space_group_name_H-M   'P 1'
#
loop_
_entity.id
_entity.type
_entity.pdbx_description
1 polymer ?
#
loop_
_entity_poly.entity_id
_entity_poly.type
_entity_poly.pdbx_seq_one_letter_code
_entity_poly.pdbx_strand_id
1 'polypeptide(L)'
;MPNSGILLVDKPTDMTSHDLVNIVRKVFHTKKVGHNGTLDPDATGVMVLCINQATRLNEYLVADEKFYRATIKFGQETDTQDISGEVTKKCEKPAVDIDGVKAVLASFIGVQDQTPPMYSAIKKDGKPLYKYAREGIDIGEIPKRQIEVLSIDCVSYTCDEAVIDVHCSKGTYIRTLCQDIARALGSCGCMAALRRMRVGAFEITSCHSVEAIKAAEFPYDLLLPMSQVVPFPKTVLSTELILKDLMNGKKIPFEGIALSEPKEGQLCQAIYQDELIAIGRYENKMFVPKKVFHL
;
A
#
# COMPACT_ATOMS: atom_id res chain seq x y z
N MET A 1 -3.00 -11.75 25.40
CA MET A 1 -2.62 -11.57 23.97
C MET A 1 -2.98 -10.17 23.54
N PRO A 2 -2.15 -9.48 22.80
CA PRO A 2 -2.45 -8.13 22.36
C PRO A 2 -3.68 -8.13 21.44
N ASN A 3 -4.70 -7.36 21.80
CA ASN A 3 -5.88 -7.20 20.97
C ASN A 3 -5.66 -6.22 19.79
N SER A 4 -4.41 -5.90 19.47
CA SER A 4 -4.03 -4.90 18.48
C SER A 4 -2.81 -5.35 17.69
N GLY A 5 -2.81 -5.17 16.38
CA GLY A 5 -1.70 -5.58 15.52
C GLY A 5 -2.00 -5.33 14.05
N ILE A 6 -1.13 -5.85 13.21
CA ILE A 6 -1.23 -5.74 11.75
C ILE A 6 -1.60 -7.10 11.17
N LEU A 7 -2.66 -7.13 10.38
CA LEU A 7 -3.08 -8.30 9.61
C LEU A 7 -2.66 -8.12 8.15
N LEU A 8 -1.89 -9.06 7.62
CA LEU A 8 -1.56 -9.11 6.20
C LEU A 8 -2.54 -10.02 5.49
N VAL A 9 -3.21 -9.52 4.47
CA VAL A 9 -4.23 -10.26 3.74
C VAL A 9 -3.92 -10.29 2.25
N ASP A 10 -4.01 -11.48 1.66
CA ASP A 10 -4.07 -11.65 0.21
C ASP A 10 -5.52 -11.39 -0.23
N LYS A 11 -5.79 -10.18 -0.73
CA LYS A 11 -7.12 -9.81 -1.21
C LYS A 11 -7.44 -10.58 -2.48
N PRO A 12 -8.54 -11.32 -2.55
CA PRO A 12 -8.99 -11.95 -3.78
C PRO A 12 -9.63 -10.93 -4.74
N THR A 13 -9.93 -11.37 -5.98
CA THR A 13 -10.76 -10.64 -6.93
C THR A 13 -12.22 -10.50 -6.46
N ASP A 14 -13.01 -9.72 -7.16
CA ASP A 14 -14.45 -9.52 -6.92
C ASP A 14 -14.82 -9.00 -5.53
N MET A 15 -13.88 -8.28 -4.92
CA MET A 15 -14.05 -7.73 -3.57
C MET A 15 -13.41 -6.34 -3.47
N THR A 16 -14.15 -5.37 -2.94
CA THR A 16 -13.54 -4.06 -2.63
C THR A 16 -12.65 -4.13 -1.39
N SER A 17 -11.69 -3.22 -1.27
CA SER A 17 -10.89 -3.07 -0.04
C SER A 17 -11.77 -2.83 1.19
N HIS A 18 -12.96 -2.20 1.02
CA HIS A 18 -13.89 -1.95 2.12
C HIS A 18 -14.66 -3.22 2.54
N ASP A 19 -15.01 -4.09 1.60
CA ASP A 19 -15.65 -5.39 1.91
C ASP A 19 -14.70 -6.25 2.72
N LEU A 20 -13.41 -6.28 2.37
CA LEU A 20 -12.38 -6.95 3.15
C LEU A 20 -12.31 -6.39 4.59
N VAL A 21 -12.32 -5.06 4.76
CA VAL A 21 -12.38 -4.43 6.09
C VAL A 21 -13.62 -4.88 6.87
N ASN A 22 -14.78 -5.01 6.21
CA ASN A 22 -16.00 -5.44 6.88
C ASN A 22 -15.96 -6.92 7.30
N ILE A 23 -15.32 -7.79 6.50
CA ILE A 23 -15.08 -9.20 6.88
C ILE A 23 -14.21 -9.24 8.13
N VAL A 24 -13.07 -8.51 8.11
CA VAL A 24 -12.14 -8.49 9.24
C VAL A 24 -12.78 -7.91 10.50
N ARG A 25 -13.61 -6.86 10.38
CA ARG A 25 -14.38 -6.33 11.51
C ARG A 25 -15.29 -7.38 12.17
N LYS A 26 -15.91 -8.24 11.36
CA LYS A 26 -16.76 -9.33 11.87
C LYS A 26 -15.95 -10.41 12.57
N VAL A 27 -14.85 -10.88 11.95
CA VAL A 27 -13.99 -11.94 12.49
C VAL A 27 -13.31 -11.50 13.80
N PHE A 28 -12.83 -10.26 13.86
CA PHE A 28 -12.14 -9.72 15.03
C PHE A 28 -13.08 -9.03 16.04
N HIS A 29 -14.39 -9.07 15.84
CA HIS A 29 -15.38 -8.45 16.69
C HIS A 29 -15.06 -6.98 17.06
N THR A 30 -14.53 -6.20 16.10
CA THR A 30 -14.13 -4.82 16.31
C THR A 30 -14.57 -3.90 15.18
N LYS A 31 -14.87 -2.64 15.52
CA LYS A 31 -15.14 -1.58 14.52
C LYS A 31 -13.85 -0.87 14.07
N LYS A 32 -12.76 -1.02 14.82
CA LYS A 32 -11.50 -0.30 14.60
C LYS A 32 -10.59 -1.11 13.67
N VAL A 33 -10.88 -1.06 12.37
CA VAL A 33 -10.06 -1.65 11.30
C VAL A 33 -9.81 -0.59 10.26
N GLY A 34 -8.54 -0.35 9.93
CA GLY A 34 -8.08 0.54 8.87
C GLY A 34 -7.16 -0.20 7.89
N HIS A 35 -6.96 0.34 6.69
CA HIS A 35 -6.02 -0.23 5.71
C HIS A 35 -5.09 0.82 5.14
N ASN A 36 -3.95 0.36 4.63
CA ASN A 36 -2.92 1.18 4.02
C ASN A 36 -2.86 0.90 2.51
N GLY A 37 -3.55 1.73 1.74
CA GLY A 37 -3.59 1.66 0.26
C GLY A 37 -4.70 0.76 -0.28
N THR A 38 -5.64 1.40 -0.96
CA THR A 38 -6.74 0.74 -1.66
C THR A 38 -6.22 -0.12 -2.82
N LEU A 39 -6.85 -1.24 -3.05
CA LEU A 39 -6.82 -2.01 -4.30
C LEU A 39 -8.20 -1.91 -4.97
N ASP A 40 -8.21 -1.84 -6.29
CA ASP A 40 -9.43 -1.89 -7.09
C ASP A 40 -10.15 -3.24 -6.87
N PRO A 41 -11.46 -3.37 -7.16
CA PRO A 41 -12.21 -4.61 -6.91
C PRO A 41 -11.57 -5.83 -7.55
N ASP A 42 -11.16 -5.73 -8.81
CA ASP A 42 -10.57 -6.82 -9.59
C ASP A 42 -9.07 -7.04 -9.31
N ALA A 43 -8.41 -6.09 -8.65
CA ALA A 43 -7.01 -6.23 -8.25
C ALA A 43 -6.88 -7.13 -7.02
N THR A 44 -5.82 -7.93 -7.00
CA THR A 44 -5.52 -8.90 -5.94
C THR A 44 -4.23 -8.55 -5.18
N GLY A 45 -3.95 -9.29 -4.09
CA GLY A 45 -2.65 -9.26 -3.43
C GLY A 45 -2.62 -8.52 -2.10
N VAL A 46 -1.43 -8.10 -1.69
CA VAL A 46 -1.13 -7.63 -0.34
C VAL A 46 -2.01 -6.46 0.09
N MET A 47 -2.80 -6.68 1.13
CA MET A 47 -3.50 -5.63 1.88
C MET A 47 -3.01 -5.61 3.33
N VAL A 48 -2.52 -4.46 3.78
CA VAL A 48 -2.05 -4.25 5.15
C VAL A 48 -3.20 -3.64 5.96
N LEU A 49 -3.73 -4.40 6.90
CA LEU A 49 -4.83 -3.99 7.77
C LEU A 49 -4.35 -3.75 9.19
N CYS A 50 -4.75 -2.64 9.77
CA CYS A 50 -4.46 -2.27 11.15
C CYS A 50 -5.67 -2.56 12.01
N ILE A 51 -5.48 -3.31 13.11
CA ILE A 51 -6.55 -3.74 14.01
C ILE A 51 -6.44 -2.97 15.34
N ASN A 52 -7.56 -2.44 15.82
CA ASN A 52 -7.69 -1.72 17.09
C ASN A 52 -6.71 -0.54 17.20
N GLN A 53 -5.83 -0.52 18.19
CA GLN A 53 -4.88 0.58 18.38
C GLN A 53 -3.86 0.71 17.25
N ALA A 54 -3.59 -0.38 16.51
CA ALA A 54 -2.70 -0.34 15.36
C ALA A 54 -3.21 0.60 14.25
N THR A 55 -4.52 0.95 14.20
CA THR A 55 -5.03 1.97 13.27
C THR A 55 -4.33 3.33 13.42
N ARG A 56 -3.77 3.60 14.59
CA ARG A 56 -2.98 4.82 14.86
C ARG A 56 -1.57 4.76 14.28
N LEU A 57 -1.14 3.58 13.79
CA LEU A 57 0.14 3.40 13.10
C LEU A 57 0.05 3.68 11.59
N ASN A 58 -1.14 3.85 11.02
CA ASN A 58 -1.32 4.00 9.58
C ASN A 58 -0.38 5.04 8.95
N GLU A 59 -0.16 6.17 9.59
CA GLU A 59 0.74 7.21 9.07
C GLU A 59 2.22 6.79 9.01
N TYR A 60 2.63 5.82 9.84
CA TYR A 60 4.00 5.29 9.89
C TYR A 60 4.20 4.04 9.02
N LEU A 61 3.10 3.44 8.56
CA LEU A 61 3.09 2.24 7.73
C LEU A 61 2.84 2.54 6.24
N VAL A 62 2.73 3.83 5.88
CA VAL A 62 2.66 4.24 4.47
C VAL A 62 4.00 3.91 3.82
N ALA A 63 4.05 2.75 3.18
CA ALA A 63 5.21 2.36 2.41
C ALA A 63 5.39 3.30 1.20
N ASP A 64 6.61 3.78 1.03
CA ASP A 64 6.95 4.64 -0.10
C ASP A 64 7.00 3.86 -1.42
N GLU A 65 7.21 2.54 -1.33
CA GLU A 65 7.38 1.65 -2.47
C GLU A 65 6.39 0.49 -2.48
N LYS A 66 6.02 0.06 -3.68
CA LYS A 66 5.15 -1.10 -3.93
C LYS A 66 5.67 -1.89 -5.13
N PHE A 67 5.43 -3.19 -5.09
CA PHE A 67 5.75 -4.08 -6.18
C PHE A 67 4.46 -4.74 -6.71
N TYR A 68 4.26 -4.66 -8.03
CA TYR A 68 3.07 -5.16 -8.69
C TYR A 68 3.45 -6.11 -9.84
N ARG A 69 2.61 -7.11 -10.06
CA ARG A 69 2.52 -7.82 -11.35
C ARG A 69 1.25 -7.36 -12.04
N ALA A 70 1.38 -6.88 -13.26
CA ALA A 70 0.25 -6.40 -14.06
C ALA A 70 0.23 -7.08 -15.44
N THR A 71 -0.98 -7.28 -15.97
CA THR A 71 -1.19 -7.71 -17.34
C THR A 71 -1.74 -6.55 -18.16
N ILE A 72 -1.06 -6.20 -19.23
CA ILE A 72 -1.52 -5.23 -20.24
C ILE A 72 -2.23 -6.01 -21.34
N LYS A 73 -3.47 -5.62 -21.67
CA LYS A 73 -4.16 -6.10 -22.87
C LYS A 73 -4.04 -5.05 -23.95
N PHE A 74 -3.55 -5.46 -25.12
CA PHE A 74 -3.38 -4.59 -26.29
C PHE A 74 -4.61 -4.57 -27.20
N GLY A 75 -4.70 -3.55 -28.05
CA GLY A 75 -5.72 -3.40 -29.07
C GLY A 75 -6.98 -2.64 -28.64
N GLN A 76 -7.11 -2.27 -27.37
CA GLN A 76 -8.24 -1.48 -26.89
C GLN A 76 -7.88 -0.60 -25.68
N GLU A 77 -8.48 0.59 -25.61
CA GLU A 77 -8.51 1.43 -24.41
C GLU A 77 -9.93 1.46 -23.84
N THR A 78 -10.04 1.66 -22.53
CA THR A 78 -11.31 1.81 -21.81
C THR A 78 -11.33 3.11 -21.01
N ASP A 79 -12.50 3.56 -20.63
CA ASP A 79 -12.72 4.77 -19.82
C ASP A 79 -12.12 4.66 -18.41
N THR A 80 -12.10 3.45 -17.84
CA THR A 80 -11.50 3.13 -16.52
C THR A 80 -10.00 2.84 -16.58
N GLN A 81 -9.42 2.68 -17.80
CA GLN A 81 -8.06 2.22 -18.06
C GLN A 81 -7.78 0.77 -17.59
N ASP A 82 -8.82 0.01 -17.25
CA ASP A 82 -8.79 -1.43 -16.98
C ASP A 82 -9.86 -2.16 -17.78
N ILE A 83 -9.84 -3.49 -17.79
CA ILE A 83 -10.70 -4.31 -18.64
C ILE A 83 -12.19 -4.23 -18.26
N SER A 84 -12.53 -3.71 -17.07
CA SER A 84 -13.90 -3.60 -16.60
C SER A 84 -14.67 -2.40 -17.18
N GLY A 85 -13.95 -1.45 -17.78
CA GLY A 85 -14.54 -0.24 -18.37
C GLY A 85 -15.14 -0.43 -19.76
N GLU A 86 -15.83 0.60 -20.23
CA GLU A 86 -16.34 0.67 -21.59
C GLU A 86 -15.22 0.97 -22.60
N VAL A 87 -15.21 0.25 -23.72
CA VAL A 87 -14.19 0.44 -24.77
C VAL A 87 -14.38 1.80 -25.42
N THR A 88 -13.39 2.68 -25.28
CA THR A 88 -13.38 4.03 -25.87
C THR A 88 -12.59 4.12 -27.16
N LYS A 89 -11.61 3.21 -27.37
CA LYS A 89 -10.75 3.18 -28.56
C LYS A 89 -10.34 1.74 -28.88
N LYS A 90 -10.25 1.43 -30.19
CA LYS A 90 -9.63 0.20 -30.72
C LYS A 90 -8.49 0.58 -31.63
N CYS A 91 -7.41 -0.20 -31.61
CA CYS A 91 -6.19 -0.02 -32.41
C CYS A 91 -5.65 -1.35 -32.88
N GLU A 92 -4.72 -1.27 -33.82
CA GLU A 92 -3.85 -2.41 -34.15
C GLU A 92 -3.01 -2.79 -32.92
N LYS A 93 -2.70 -4.08 -32.81
CA LYS A 93 -1.81 -4.59 -31.76
C LYS A 93 -0.37 -4.18 -32.03
N PRO A 94 0.52 -4.19 -31.01
CA PRO A 94 1.91 -3.83 -31.22
C PRO A 94 2.58 -4.77 -32.25
N ALA A 95 3.31 -4.17 -33.19
CA ALA A 95 4.07 -4.89 -34.20
C ALA A 95 5.56 -4.93 -33.85
N VAL A 96 5.88 -5.29 -32.60
CA VAL A 96 7.24 -5.37 -32.07
C VAL A 96 7.50 -6.75 -31.48
N ASP A 97 8.77 -7.13 -31.40
CA ASP A 97 9.21 -8.32 -30.66
C ASP A 97 9.42 -8.02 -29.16
N ILE A 98 9.81 -9.02 -28.40
CA ILE A 98 10.03 -8.89 -26.96
C ILE A 98 11.15 -7.91 -26.62
N ASP A 99 12.15 -7.76 -27.48
CA ASP A 99 13.26 -6.83 -27.22
C ASP A 99 12.81 -5.39 -27.45
N GLY A 100 11.94 -5.14 -28.44
CA GLY A 100 11.26 -3.87 -28.62
C GLY A 100 10.38 -3.51 -27.42
N VAL A 101 9.65 -4.47 -26.85
CA VAL A 101 8.89 -4.26 -25.60
C VAL A 101 9.83 -3.89 -24.45
N LYS A 102 10.91 -4.63 -24.23
CA LYS A 102 11.89 -4.34 -23.16
C LYS A 102 12.51 -2.96 -23.32
N ALA A 103 12.83 -2.53 -24.54
CA ALA A 103 13.37 -1.21 -24.81
C ALA A 103 12.40 -0.10 -24.43
N VAL A 104 11.10 -0.26 -24.75
CA VAL A 104 10.05 0.69 -24.35
C VAL A 104 9.88 0.68 -22.82
N LEU A 105 9.82 -0.49 -22.18
CA LEU A 105 9.70 -0.56 -20.71
C LEU A 105 10.87 0.17 -20.02
N ALA A 106 12.10 0.02 -20.48
CA ALA A 106 13.26 0.70 -19.94
C ALA A 106 13.13 2.24 -19.97
N SER A 107 12.39 2.80 -20.94
CA SER A 107 12.16 4.24 -21.02
C SER A 107 11.22 4.79 -19.94
N PHE A 108 10.49 3.92 -19.25
CA PHE A 108 9.61 4.30 -18.14
C PHE A 108 10.31 4.28 -16.77
N ILE A 109 11.57 3.83 -16.69
CA ILE A 109 12.31 3.82 -15.42
C ILE A 109 12.71 5.26 -15.05
N GLY A 110 12.54 5.61 -13.78
CA GLY A 110 12.89 6.89 -13.20
C GLY A 110 11.69 7.74 -12.81
N VAL A 111 11.96 9.01 -12.55
CA VAL A 111 10.96 10.00 -12.13
C VAL A 111 10.21 10.53 -13.35
N GLN A 112 8.88 10.52 -13.28
CA GLN A 112 8.03 10.99 -14.36
C GLN A 112 6.72 11.58 -13.85
N ASP A 113 6.08 12.41 -14.68
CA ASP A 113 4.76 12.96 -14.40
C ASP A 113 3.66 12.03 -14.93
N GLN A 114 2.75 11.62 -14.05
CA GLN A 114 1.60 10.80 -14.41
C GLN A 114 0.30 11.56 -14.17
N THR A 115 -0.62 11.53 -15.13
CA THR A 115 -2.00 12.02 -14.95
C THR A 115 -2.83 10.92 -14.33
N PRO A 116 -3.35 11.09 -13.10
CA PRO A 116 -4.21 10.09 -12.46
C PRO A 116 -5.49 9.83 -13.29
N PRO A 117 -6.04 8.60 -13.23
CA PRO A 117 -7.29 8.30 -13.92
C PRO A 117 -8.48 9.01 -13.26
N MET A 118 -9.54 9.28 -14.05
CA MET A 118 -10.80 9.80 -13.52
C MET A 118 -11.42 8.89 -12.45
N TYR A 119 -11.28 7.56 -12.63
CA TYR A 119 -11.74 6.58 -11.66
C TYR A 119 -10.70 6.39 -10.53
N SER A 120 -10.49 7.45 -9.73
CA SER A 120 -9.56 7.44 -8.60
C SER A 120 -10.17 8.09 -7.35
N ALA A 121 -9.57 7.79 -6.18
CA ALA A 121 -9.95 8.36 -4.89
C ALA A 121 -9.37 9.78 -4.63
N ILE A 122 -8.65 10.34 -5.59
CA ILE A 122 -8.15 11.71 -5.52
C ILE A 122 -9.33 12.66 -5.40
N LYS A 123 -9.21 13.65 -4.54
CA LYS A 123 -10.27 14.65 -4.35
C LYS A 123 -9.97 15.92 -5.10
N LYS A 124 -10.99 16.44 -5.82
CA LYS A 124 -11.06 17.80 -6.33
C LYS A 124 -12.26 18.46 -5.66
N ASP A 125 -12.08 19.63 -5.07
CA ASP A 125 -13.10 20.37 -4.34
C ASP A 125 -13.83 19.52 -3.26
N GLY A 126 -13.05 18.67 -2.56
CA GLY A 126 -13.55 17.80 -1.48
C GLY A 126 -14.25 16.52 -1.94
N LYS A 127 -14.58 16.37 -3.23
CA LYS A 127 -15.27 15.21 -3.82
C LYS A 127 -14.27 14.32 -4.59
N PRO A 128 -14.26 12.96 -4.39
CA PRO A 128 -13.41 12.06 -5.14
C PRO A 128 -13.69 12.07 -6.64
N LEU A 129 -12.64 11.94 -7.48
CA LEU A 129 -12.75 11.97 -8.95
C LEU A 129 -13.69 10.91 -9.50
N TYR A 130 -13.68 9.69 -8.94
CA TYR A 130 -14.57 8.61 -9.39
C TYR A 130 -16.07 8.97 -9.25
N LYS A 131 -16.45 9.89 -8.36
CA LYS A 131 -17.84 10.35 -8.25
C LYS A 131 -18.21 11.29 -9.40
N TYR A 132 -17.29 12.16 -9.81
CA TYR A 132 -17.48 13.01 -11.00
C TYR A 132 -17.59 12.15 -12.26
N ALA A 133 -16.72 11.12 -12.39
CA ALA A 133 -16.78 10.19 -13.53
C ALA A 133 -18.15 9.49 -13.63
N ARG A 134 -18.68 8.97 -12.51
CA ARG A 134 -20.01 8.31 -12.47
C ARG A 134 -21.17 9.24 -12.77
N GLU A 135 -21.04 10.52 -12.47
CA GLU A 135 -22.05 11.54 -12.75
C GLU A 135 -21.91 12.15 -14.15
N GLY A 136 -20.90 11.73 -14.92
CA GLY A 136 -20.61 12.27 -16.26
C GLY A 136 -20.20 13.75 -16.25
N ILE A 137 -19.69 14.25 -15.11
CA ILE A 137 -19.28 15.63 -14.94
C ILE A 137 -17.85 15.80 -15.43
N ASP A 138 -17.65 16.64 -16.44
CA ASP A 138 -16.31 17.05 -16.85
C ASP A 138 -15.70 18.02 -15.83
N ILE A 139 -14.54 17.66 -15.30
CA ILE A 139 -13.80 18.45 -14.33
C ILE A 139 -12.61 19.21 -14.93
N GLY A 140 -12.45 19.16 -16.26
CA GLY A 140 -11.27 19.70 -16.95
C GLY A 140 -10.00 18.93 -16.62
N GLU A 141 -8.86 19.62 -16.63
CA GLU A 141 -7.57 18.95 -16.40
C GLU A 141 -7.42 18.40 -14.98
N ILE A 142 -6.88 17.17 -14.92
CA ILE A 142 -6.44 16.54 -13.68
C ILE A 142 -4.97 16.88 -13.49
N PRO A 143 -4.57 17.46 -12.35
CA PRO A 143 -3.17 17.78 -12.10
C PRO A 143 -2.30 16.53 -12.13
N LYS A 144 -1.22 16.61 -12.88
CA LYS A 144 -0.19 15.56 -12.92
C LYS A 144 0.45 15.39 -11.53
N ARG A 145 0.93 14.20 -11.28
CA ARG A 145 1.66 13.86 -10.06
C ARG A 145 2.98 13.23 -10.43
N GLN A 146 4.02 13.63 -9.73
CA GLN A 146 5.32 13.01 -9.87
C GLN A 146 5.27 11.62 -9.22
N ILE A 147 5.67 10.62 -9.98
CA ILE A 147 5.86 9.22 -9.58
C ILE A 147 7.26 8.78 -9.94
N GLU A 148 7.71 7.68 -9.38
CA GLU A 148 8.97 7.04 -9.75
C GLU A 148 8.75 5.57 -10.03
N VAL A 149 9.21 5.10 -11.17
CA VAL A 149 9.33 3.68 -11.50
C VAL A 149 10.78 3.27 -11.24
N LEU A 150 10.97 2.46 -10.20
CA LEU A 150 12.30 2.03 -9.74
C LEU A 150 12.86 0.91 -10.62
N SER A 151 11.99 -0.02 -11.03
CA SER A 151 12.26 -1.03 -12.03
C SER A 151 10.97 -1.49 -12.72
N ILE A 152 11.11 -1.96 -13.94
CA ILE A 152 10.03 -2.58 -14.72
C ILE A 152 10.61 -3.66 -15.63
N ASP A 153 10.05 -4.86 -15.55
CA ASP A 153 10.51 -6.03 -16.28
C ASP A 153 9.37 -6.69 -17.05
N CYS A 154 9.66 -7.20 -18.26
CA CYS A 154 8.74 -8.01 -19.03
C CYS A 154 8.86 -9.49 -18.61
N VAL A 155 7.81 -10.02 -18.00
CA VAL A 155 7.72 -11.43 -17.58
C VAL A 155 7.36 -12.32 -18.78
N SER A 156 6.37 -11.90 -19.58
CA SER A 156 5.95 -12.56 -20.81
C SER A 156 5.31 -11.55 -21.76
N TYR A 157 5.37 -11.87 -23.04
CA TYR A 157 4.81 -11.04 -24.11
C TYR A 157 4.23 -11.90 -25.24
N THR A 158 3.05 -11.51 -25.68
CA THR A 158 2.42 -11.89 -26.94
C THR A 158 1.89 -10.63 -27.62
N CYS A 159 1.48 -10.73 -28.89
CA CYS A 159 0.84 -9.57 -29.55
C CYS A 159 -0.47 -9.12 -28.87
N ASP A 160 -1.10 -9.99 -28.08
CA ASP A 160 -2.35 -9.70 -27.36
C ASP A 160 -2.14 -9.11 -25.98
N GLU A 161 -1.09 -9.56 -25.27
CA GLU A 161 -0.89 -9.25 -23.88
C GLU A 161 0.60 -9.19 -23.50
N ALA A 162 0.92 -8.34 -22.52
CA ALA A 162 2.21 -8.36 -21.82
C ALA A 162 1.99 -8.49 -20.32
N VAL A 163 2.75 -9.38 -19.68
CA VAL A 163 2.84 -9.43 -18.21
C VAL A 163 4.11 -8.71 -17.80
N ILE A 164 3.95 -7.73 -16.93
CA ILE A 164 5.05 -6.90 -16.43
C ILE A 164 5.12 -6.93 -14.91
N ASP A 165 6.34 -6.93 -14.38
CA ASP A 165 6.63 -6.69 -12.97
C ASP A 165 7.09 -5.24 -12.82
N VAL A 166 6.47 -4.50 -11.89
CA VAL A 166 6.71 -3.07 -11.67
C VAL A 166 7.03 -2.79 -10.21
N HIS A 167 8.20 -2.23 -9.96
CA HIS A 167 8.56 -1.64 -8.67
C HIS A 167 8.46 -0.12 -8.77
N CYS A 168 7.61 0.49 -7.96
CA CYS A 168 7.31 1.92 -8.09
C CYS A 168 7.02 2.60 -6.76
N SER A 169 7.09 3.92 -6.77
CA SER A 169 6.74 4.79 -5.65
C SER A 169 5.24 4.73 -5.32
N LYS A 170 4.89 5.15 -4.11
CA LYS A 170 3.48 5.36 -3.73
C LYS A 170 2.81 6.37 -4.67
N GLY A 171 1.52 6.16 -4.91
CA GLY A 171 0.71 7.05 -5.75
C GLY A 171 0.77 6.74 -7.24
N THR A 172 1.58 5.80 -7.67
CA THR A 172 1.61 5.31 -9.06
C THR A 172 0.32 4.55 -9.39
N TYR A 173 -0.35 4.97 -10.47
CA TYR A 173 -1.50 4.28 -11.03
C TYR A 173 -1.05 3.30 -12.11
N ILE A 174 -1.10 2.01 -11.81
CA ILE A 174 -0.66 0.96 -12.73
C ILE A 174 -1.56 0.89 -13.96
N ARG A 175 -2.86 1.22 -13.84
CA ARG A 175 -3.78 1.35 -14.98
C ARG A 175 -3.28 2.37 -16.00
N THR A 176 -2.91 3.56 -15.56
CA THR A 176 -2.36 4.60 -16.42
C THR A 176 -1.02 4.18 -17.02
N LEU A 177 -0.14 3.56 -16.21
CA LEU A 177 1.14 3.06 -16.69
C LEU A 177 0.97 2.02 -17.81
N CYS A 178 0.04 1.07 -17.66
CA CYS A 178 -0.29 0.08 -18.69
C CYS A 178 -0.75 0.74 -20.01
N GLN A 179 -1.61 1.75 -19.91
CA GLN A 179 -2.08 2.50 -21.06
C GLN A 179 -0.95 3.27 -21.76
N ASP A 180 -0.10 3.95 -20.97
CA ASP A 180 1.02 4.74 -21.49
C ASP A 180 2.07 3.84 -22.17
N ILE A 181 2.38 2.67 -21.60
CA ILE A 181 3.26 1.67 -22.23
C ILE A 181 2.68 1.19 -23.57
N ALA A 182 1.38 0.86 -23.62
CA ALA A 182 0.75 0.41 -24.86
C ALA A 182 0.82 1.48 -25.95
N ARG A 183 0.62 2.75 -25.58
CA ARG A 183 0.76 3.89 -26.51
C ARG A 183 2.19 4.07 -27.00
N ALA A 184 3.18 3.91 -26.10
CA ALA A 184 4.60 3.99 -26.48
C ALA A 184 5.02 2.84 -27.44
N LEU A 185 4.33 1.69 -27.39
CA LEU A 185 4.47 0.58 -28.32
C LEU A 185 3.73 0.79 -29.65
N GLY A 186 3.15 1.99 -29.89
CA GLY A 186 2.40 2.31 -31.11
C GLY A 186 1.01 1.67 -31.18
N SER A 187 0.47 1.21 -30.03
CA SER A 187 -0.85 0.58 -29.93
C SER A 187 -1.75 1.34 -28.95
N CYS A 188 -2.80 0.73 -28.50
CA CYS A 188 -3.58 1.12 -27.34
C CYS A 188 -3.72 -0.10 -26.41
N GLY A 189 -3.96 0.15 -25.13
CA GLY A 189 -4.06 -0.92 -24.17
C GLY A 189 -4.73 -0.48 -22.88
N CYS A 190 -5.19 -1.47 -22.11
CA CYS A 190 -5.72 -1.30 -20.77
C CYS A 190 -5.14 -2.38 -19.85
N MET A 191 -5.25 -2.15 -18.55
CA MET A 191 -4.86 -3.14 -17.55
C MET A 191 -5.89 -4.27 -17.50
N ALA A 192 -5.45 -5.53 -17.77
CA ALA A 192 -6.32 -6.71 -17.72
C ALA A 192 -6.32 -7.37 -16.35
N ALA A 193 -5.18 -7.37 -15.66
CA ALA A 193 -5.05 -7.93 -14.31
C ALA A 193 -4.02 -7.15 -13.50
N LEU A 194 -4.20 -7.13 -12.18
CA LEU A 194 -3.26 -6.53 -11.24
C LEU A 194 -3.15 -7.36 -9.97
N ARG A 195 -1.91 -7.67 -9.59
CA ARG A 195 -1.59 -8.30 -8.31
C ARG A 195 -0.51 -7.50 -7.58
N ARG A 196 -0.83 -7.04 -6.39
CA ARG A 196 0.16 -6.37 -5.53
C ARG A 196 0.97 -7.41 -4.77
N MET A 197 2.23 -7.58 -5.15
CA MET A 197 3.12 -8.59 -4.61
C MET A 197 3.80 -8.15 -3.31
N ARG A 198 4.03 -6.82 -3.16
CA ARG A 198 4.71 -6.27 -1.98
C ARG A 198 4.26 -4.85 -1.67
N VAL A 199 4.22 -4.50 -0.38
CA VAL A 199 3.99 -3.14 0.15
C VAL A 199 5.08 -2.88 1.20
N GLY A 200 6.08 -2.07 0.88
CA GLY A 200 7.25 -1.87 1.74
C GLY A 200 7.92 -3.21 2.10
N ALA A 201 7.96 -3.53 3.38
CA ALA A 201 8.53 -4.78 3.89
C ALA A 201 7.57 -5.98 3.86
N PHE A 202 6.30 -5.79 3.48
CA PHE A 202 5.28 -6.84 3.56
C PHE A 202 5.11 -7.53 2.21
N GLU A 203 5.43 -8.82 2.14
CA GLU A 203 5.36 -9.64 0.94
C GLU A 203 4.09 -10.50 0.91
N ILE A 204 3.67 -10.89 -0.29
CA ILE A 204 2.48 -11.72 -0.51
C ILE A 204 2.58 -13.09 0.17
N THR A 205 3.79 -13.63 0.30
CA THR A 205 4.08 -14.91 0.97
C THR A 205 3.75 -14.91 2.46
N SER A 206 3.67 -13.73 3.07
CA SER A 206 3.31 -13.55 4.48
C SER A 206 1.84 -13.23 4.70
N CYS A 207 1.03 -13.21 3.64
CA CYS A 207 -0.38 -12.87 3.71
C CYS A 207 -1.26 -14.09 3.97
N HIS A 208 -2.32 -13.89 4.75
CA HIS A 208 -3.38 -14.88 4.96
C HIS A 208 -4.48 -14.71 3.90
N SER A 209 -5.07 -15.81 3.44
CA SER A 209 -6.27 -15.76 2.61
C SER A 209 -7.49 -15.36 3.45
N VAL A 210 -8.53 -14.86 2.79
CA VAL A 210 -9.79 -14.51 3.46
C VAL A 210 -10.44 -15.74 4.11
N GLU A 211 -10.31 -16.90 3.48
CA GLU A 211 -10.81 -18.18 3.98
C GLU A 211 -10.09 -18.59 5.26
N ALA A 212 -8.76 -18.49 5.28
CA ALA A 212 -7.94 -18.79 6.47
C ALA A 212 -8.30 -17.87 7.64
N ILE A 213 -8.53 -16.58 7.36
CA ILE A 213 -8.93 -15.61 8.39
C ILE A 213 -10.32 -15.95 8.96
N LYS A 214 -11.28 -16.33 8.11
CA LYS A 214 -12.63 -16.71 8.54
C LYS A 214 -12.65 -18.02 9.34
N ALA A 215 -11.74 -18.93 9.04
CA ALA A 215 -11.64 -20.24 9.70
C ALA A 215 -10.79 -20.23 10.98
N ALA A 216 -10.10 -19.12 11.29
CA ALA A 216 -9.23 -19.03 12.45
C ALA A 216 -10.03 -19.10 13.76
N GLU A 217 -9.69 -20.07 14.60
CA GLU A 217 -10.28 -20.21 15.95
C GLU A 217 -9.84 -19.05 16.87
N PHE A 218 -8.57 -18.63 16.73
CA PHE A 218 -7.97 -17.50 17.45
C PHE A 218 -7.45 -16.45 16.47
N PRO A 219 -8.32 -15.56 15.93
CA PRO A 219 -7.92 -14.62 14.89
C PRO A 219 -6.79 -13.66 15.28
N TYR A 220 -6.67 -13.34 16.56
CA TYR A 220 -5.62 -12.44 17.06
C TYR A 220 -4.21 -13.04 16.95
N ASP A 221 -4.07 -14.37 16.83
CA ASP A 221 -2.78 -15.03 16.61
C ASP A 221 -2.22 -14.81 15.19
N LEU A 222 -3.07 -14.36 14.25
CA LEU A 222 -2.68 -13.99 12.90
C LEU A 222 -2.04 -12.60 12.81
N LEU A 223 -2.04 -11.84 13.90
CA LEU A 223 -1.56 -10.47 13.90
C LEU A 223 -0.04 -10.40 14.09
N LEU A 224 0.59 -9.59 13.25
CA LEU A 224 1.96 -9.14 13.53
C LEU A 224 1.94 -8.12 14.68
N PRO A 225 2.84 -8.24 15.67
CA PRO A 225 2.97 -7.29 16.76
C PRO A 225 3.30 -5.88 16.27
N MET A 226 2.69 -4.87 16.88
CA MET A 226 2.94 -3.46 16.51
C MET A 226 4.42 -3.07 16.64
N SER A 227 5.15 -3.65 17.60
CA SER A 227 6.58 -3.43 17.83
C SER A 227 7.51 -3.92 16.72
N GLN A 228 7.02 -4.82 15.85
CA GLN A 228 7.80 -5.41 14.76
C GLN A 228 7.59 -4.70 13.42
N VAL A 229 6.51 -3.94 13.26
CA VAL A 229 6.11 -3.39 11.96
C VAL A 229 6.57 -1.96 11.72
N VAL A 230 7.03 -1.24 12.74
CA VAL A 230 7.59 0.11 12.59
C VAL A 230 9.12 0.05 12.62
N PRO A 231 9.82 0.58 11.60
CA PRO A 231 11.28 0.49 11.49
C PRO A 231 12.00 1.57 12.30
N PHE A 232 11.53 1.85 13.52
CA PHE A 232 12.11 2.91 14.36
C PHE A 232 13.09 2.32 15.39
N PRO A 233 14.16 3.06 15.76
CA PRO A 233 15.02 2.69 16.87
C PRO A 233 14.20 2.45 18.14
N LYS A 234 14.61 1.42 18.90
CA LYS A 234 13.90 0.96 20.09
C LYS A 234 14.54 1.50 21.35
N THR A 235 13.71 1.96 22.32
CA THR A 235 14.06 2.04 23.72
C THR A 235 13.23 1.03 24.48
N VAL A 236 13.88 0.25 25.35
CA VAL A 236 13.21 -0.78 26.15
C VAL A 236 13.03 -0.26 27.56
N LEU A 237 11.80 -0.33 28.05
CA LEU A 237 11.47 0.13 29.39
C LEU A 237 11.90 -0.91 30.41
N SER A 238 12.77 -0.50 31.35
CA SER A 238 13.39 -1.40 32.33
C SER A 238 12.51 -1.63 33.57
N THR A 239 11.55 -0.74 33.86
CA THR A 239 10.73 -0.81 35.08
C THR A 239 9.28 -0.40 34.83
N GLU A 240 8.38 -0.88 35.69
CA GLU A 240 6.96 -0.46 35.69
C GLU A 240 6.78 1.03 36.03
N LEU A 241 7.71 1.63 36.77
CA LEU A 241 7.67 3.05 37.09
C LEU A 241 7.87 3.88 35.82
N ILE A 242 8.85 3.55 35.00
CA ILE A 242 9.12 4.22 33.71
C ILE A 242 7.94 4.00 32.76
N LEU A 243 7.36 2.80 32.73
CA LEU A 243 6.14 2.51 31.98
C LEU A 243 5.00 3.44 32.41
N LYS A 244 4.74 3.57 33.72
CA LYS A 244 3.69 4.42 34.24
C LYS A 244 3.90 5.90 33.91
N ASP A 245 5.13 6.38 33.97
CA ASP A 245 5.48 7.75 33.59
C ASP A 245 5.22 7.98 32.10
N LEU A 246 5.63 7.05 31.23
CA LEU A 246 5.38 7.12 29.80
C LEU A 246 3.89 7.05 29.45
N MET A 247 3.13 6.19 30.14
CA MET A 247 1.67 6.07 29.96
C MET A 247 0.94 7.38 30.32
N ASN A 248 1.50 8.18 31.23
CA ASN A 248 1.03 9.53 31.58
C ASN A 248 1.59 10.63 30.66
N GLY A 249 2.28 10.27 29.58
CA GLY A 249 2.82 11.20 28.59
C GLY A 249 4.10 11.92 29.02
N LYS A 250 4.76 11.48 30.11
CA LYS A 250 6.03 12.07 30.54
C LYS A 250 7.19 11.63 29.64
N LYS A 251 8.18 12.49 29.51
CA LYS A 251 9.46 12.16 28.91
C LYS A 251 10.21 11.16 29.81
N ILE A 252 10.89 10.21 29.18
CA ILE A 252 11.70 9.20 29.88
C ILE A 252 13.13 9.18 29.31
N PRO A 253 14.14 8.73 30.06
CA PRO A 253 15.48 8.50 29.52
C PRO A 253 15.41 7.54 28.32
N PHE A 254 16.22 7.79 27.29
CA PHE A 254 16.34 6.87 26.17
C PHE A 254 17.41 5.81 26.49
N GLU A 255 16.97 4.59 26.75
CA GLU A 255 17.84 3.43 26.96
C GLU A 255 17.80 2.54 25.71
N GLY A 256 18.63 2.90 24.72
CA GLY A 256 18.57 2.25 23.39
C GLY A 256 19.23 0.89 23.31
N ILE A 257 18.57 -0.06 22.64
CA ILE A 257 19.19 -1.25 22.06
C ILE A 257 19.52 -0.95 20.59
N ALA A 258 20.29 0.07 20.32
CA ALA A 258 20.71 0.38 18.97
C ALA A 258 22.23 0.30 18.85
N LEU A 259 22.70 -0.18 17.68
CA LEU A 259 24.11 -0.15 17.32
C LEU A 259 24.67 1.30 17.25
N SER A 260 23.79 2.29 17.23
CA SER A 260 24.11 3.73 17.27
C SER A 260 22.99 4.52 17.95
N GLU A 261 23.34 5.61 18.63
CA GLU A 261 22.38 6.59 19.16
C GLU A 261 21.50 7.15 18.03
N PRO A 262 20.16 7.30 18.24
CA PRO A 262 19.32 7.95 17.26
C PRO A 262 19.74 9.40 17.01
N LYS A 263 19.42 9.91 15.83
CA LYS A 263 19.62 11.32 15.51
C LYS A 263 18.60 12.19 16.27
N GLU A 264 19.01 13.41 16.61
CA GLU A 264 18.11 14.40 17.23
C GLU A 264 16.84 14.58 16.39
N GLY A 265 15.66 14.50 17.03
CA GLY A 265 14.36 14.57 16.39
C GLY A 265 13.90 13.28 15.69
N GLN A 266 14.71 12.23 15.63
CA GLN A 266 14.37 10.96 14.98
C GLN A 266 13.21 10.28 15.71
N LEU A 267 12.29 9.68 14.92
CA LEU A 267 11.23 8.84 15.47
C LEU A 267 11.83 7.57 16.07
N CYS A 268 11.33 7.24 17.28
CA CYS A 268 11.71 6.05 18.04
C CYS A 268 10.46 5.38 18.59
N GLN A 269 10.60 4.13 19.00
CA GLN A 269 9.56 3.36 19.65
C GLN A 269 9.99 2.94 21.08
N ALA A 270 9.07 3.02 22.03
CA ALA A 270 9.25 2.54 23.38
C ALA A 270 8.54 1.20 23.55
N ILE A 271 9.27 0.20 24.02
CA ILE A 271 8.84 -1.20 24.14
C ILE A 271 8.86 -1.63 25.60
N TYR A 272 7.82 -2.34 26.03
CA TYR A 272 7.77 -3.01 27.33
C TYR A 272 7.24 -4.42 27.14
N GLN A 273 7.98 -5.46 27.57
CA GLN A 273 7.62 -6.86 27.42
C GLN A 273 7.18 -7.20 25.97
N ASP A 274 8.01 -6.78 24.99
CA ASP A 274 7.80 -6.94 23.54
C ASP A 274 6.60 -6.17 22.94
N GLU A 275 5.83 -5.46 23.76
CA GLU A 275 4.71 -4.64 23.32
C GLU A 275 5.13 -3.20 23.02
N LEU A 276 4.55 -2.63 21.96
CA LEU A 276 4.73 -1.21 21.62
C LEU A 276 3.91 -0.34 22.57
N ILE A 277 4.59 0.42 23.42
CA ILE A 277 3.96 1.32 24.38
C ILE A 277 3.78 2.73 23.82
N ALA A 278 4.78 3.23 23.11
CA ALA A 278 4.68 4.55 22.51
C ALA A 278 5.55 4.71 21.26
N ILE A 279 5.14 5.62 20.38
CA ILE A 279 6.00 6.24 19.38
C ILE A 279 6.29 7.67 19.84
N GLY A 280 7.54 8.08 19.79
CA GLY A 280 8.02 9.38 20.21
C GLY A 280 9.20 9.86 19.39
N ARG A 281 9.87 10.89 19.88
CA ARG A 281 11.13 11.38 19.30
C ARG A 281 12.27 11.25 20.28
N TYR A 282 13.46 11.06 19.75
CA TYR A 282 14.69 11.23 20.51
C TYR A 282 15.04 12.71 20.56
N GLU A 283 15.09 13.28 21.79
CA GLU A 283 15.44 14.69 22.02
C GLU A 283 16.27 14.80 23.30
N ASN A 284 17.51 15.30 23.21
CA ASN A 284 18.40 15.51 24.36
C ASN A 284 18.57 14.26 25.25
N LYS A 285 18.84 13.10 24.64
CA LYS A 285 18.96 11.78 25.34
C LYS A 285 17.67 11.31 26.04
N MET A 286 16.54 11.91 25.69
CA MET A 286 15.23 11.52 26.21
C MET A 286 14.35 10.99 25.10
N PHE A 287 13.45 10.07 25.44
CA PHE A 287 12.31 9.70 24.61
C PHE A 287 11.15 10.64 24.93
N VAL A 288 10.70 11.40 23.96
CA VAL A 288 9.58 12.36 24.06
C VAL A 288 8.37 11.76 23.37
N PRO A 289 7.34 11.29 24.11
CA PRO A 289 6.20 10.58 23.51
C PRO A 289 5.35 11.49 22.63
N LYS A 290 4.91 10.94 21.49
CA LYS A 290 3.92 11.55 20.57
C LYS A 290 2.61 10.78 20.55
N LYS A 291 2.69 9.45 20.60
CA LYS A 291 1.55 8.55 20.67
C LYS A 291 1.81 7.49 21.70
N VAL A 292 0.91 7.36 22.64
CA VAL A 292 0.95 6.30 23.67
C VAL A 292 -0.15 5.29 23.35
N PHE A 293 0.19 4.01 23.43
CA PHE A 293 -0.72 2.88 23.22
C PHE A 293 -1.03 2.26 24.58
N HIS A 294 -2.30 1.94 24.83
CA HIS A 294 -2.70 1.30 26.08
C HIS A 294 -2.63 -0.23 25.90
N LEU A 295 -2.05 -0.90 26.90
CA LEU A 295 -1.94 -2.37 26.96
C LEU A 295 -3.30 -3.04 27.14
#